data_3db69416be72d3792098531e4e929b64
#
_entry.id   3db69416be72d3792098531e4e929b64
#
_cell.length_a   1.000
_cell.length_b   1.000
_cell.length_c   1.000
_cell.angle_alpha   90.00
_cell.angle_beta   90.00
_cell.angle_gamma   90.00
#
_symmetry.space_group_name_H-M   'P 1'
#
loop_
_entity.id
_entity.type
_entity.pdbx_description
1 polymer ?
#
loop_
_entity_poly.entity_id
_entity_poly.type
_entity_poly.pdbx_seq_one_letter_code
_entity_poly.pdbx_strand_id
1 'polypeptide(L)'
;LGNSLEDFKTEARGHSIEFRINAEDPTNNFMPTPGTITEYREPMGNGVRVDGWVKTGTSISHFYDNLISKLVVWGVSREEAISKGKRCLDEYIIGGIPTTISLLSDVISTKEFKESQIHVKFLEENFEIKDVSEDETFTDRPSKVNISLNDNDSPSLAPQRPKKIGMDPVSYTHLRAHETDRH
;
A
#
# COMPACT_ATOMS: atom_id res chain seq x y z
N LEU A 1 -2.87 41.11 8.37
CA LEU A 1 -4.03 40.35 7.90
C LEU A 1 -4.39 39.34 8.99
N GLY A 2 -5.16 39.75 10.01
CA GLY A 2 -5.60 38.87 11.10
C GLY A 2 -7.02 38.41 10.81
N ASN A 3 -7.21 37.18 10.28
CA ASN A 3 -8.52 36.54 10.26
C ASN A 3 -8.75 35.91 11.63
N SER A 4 -9.97 36.05 12.18
CA SER A 4 -10.33 35.36 13.42
C SER A 4 -10.47 33.85 13.17
N LEU A 5 -10.03 33.02 14.14
CA LEU A 5 -10.24 31.57 14.11
C LEU A 5 -11.72 31.19 14.21
N GLU A 6 -12.58 32.11 14.67
CA GLU A 6 -14.04 31.93 14.76
C GLU A 6 -14.72 31.72 13.39
N ASP A 7 -14.08 32.19 12.30
CA ASP A 7 -14.56 32.03 10.93
C ASP A 7 -14.26 30.65 10.33
N PHE A 8 -13.45 29.82 11.00
CA PHE A 8 -13.12 28.48 10.52
C PHE A 8 -14.11 27.43 11.05
N LYS A 9 -14.87 26.83 10.13
CA LYS A 9 -15.68 25.66 10.48
C LYS A 9 -14.76 24.46 10.69
N THR A 10 -14.76 23.92 11.92
CA THR A 10 -13.92 22.78 12.34
C THR A 10 -14.66 21.45 12.31
N GLU A 11 -15.72 21.33 11.51
CA GLU A 11 -16.48 20.09 11.37
C GLU A 11 -15.66 19.04 10.60
N ALA A 12 -15.48 17.87 11.20
CA ALA A 12 -14.88 16.72 10.52
C ALA A 12 -15.79 16.26 9.37
N ARG A 13 -15.19 16.00 8.20
CA ARG A 13 -15.90 15.51 7.02
C ARG A 13 -15.26 14.26 6.48
N GLY A 14 -16.05 13.18 6.35
CA GLY A 14 -15.58 11.89 5.85
C GLY A 14 -14.66 11.17 6.81
N HIS A 15 -13.93 10.18 6.29
CA HIS A 15 -12.99 9.33 7.02
C HIS A 15 -11.65 9.30 6.31
N SER A 16 -10.56 9.32 7.09
CA SER A 16 -9.21 9.20 6.58
C SER A 16 -8.49 8.06 7.27
N ILE A 17 -7.67 7.32 6.50
CA ILE A 17 -6.80 6.27 7.00
C ILE A 17 -5.38 6.57 6.52
N GLU A 18 -4.41 6.56 7.44
CA GLU A 18 -2.99 6.66 7.14
C GLU A 18 -2.34 5.28 7.29
N PHE A 19 -1.57 4.88 6.29
CA PHE A 19 -0.73 3.69 6.30
C PHE A 19 0.73 4.12 6.31
N ARG A 20 1.48 3.69 7.31
CA ARG A 20 2.93 3.89 7.39
C ARG A 20 3.62 2.75 6.66
N ILE A 21 4.19 3.06 5.50
CA ILE A 21 4.91 2.07 4.70
C ILE A 21 6.37 2.08 5.15
N ASN A 22 6.77 1.01 5.82
CA ASN A 22 8.11 0.86 6.39
C ASN A 22 8.92 -0.19 5.62
N ALA A 23 10.24 0.01 5.56
CA ALA A 23 11.23 -0.97 5.12
C ALA A 23 11.49 -1.96 6.27
N GLU A 24 10.54 -2.85 6.49
CA GLU A 24 10.54 -3.87 7.54
C GLU A 24 9.97 -5.18 7.00
N ASP A 25 10.44 -6.30 7.52
CA ASP A 25 9.92 -7.62 7.21
C ASP A 25 8.94 -8.09 8.30
N PRO A 26 7.61 -8.05 8.04
CA PRO A 26 6.63 -8.52 9.00
C PRO A 26 6.75 -10.01 9.34
N THR A 27 7.37 -10.81 8.45
CA THR A 27 7.55 -12.25 8.66
C THR A 27 8.77 -12.58 9.53
N ASN A 28 9.62 -11.59 9.75
CA ASN A 28 10.84 -11.69 10.53
C ASN A 28 10.85 -10.65 11.66
N ASN A 29 9.81 -10.69 12.49
CA ASN A 29 9.67 -9.84 13.67
C ASN A 29 9.91 -8.35 13.40
N PHE A 30 9.42 -7.84 12.24
CA PHE A 30 9.60 -6.45 11.81
C PHE A 30 11.06 -5.99 11.74
N MET A 31 11.98 -6.92 11.46
CA MET A 31 13.39 -6.57 11.26
C MET A 31 13.52 -5.52 10.15
N PRO A 32 14.33 -4.46 10.36
CA PRO A 32 14.66 -3.50 9.31
C PRO A 32 15.25 -4.18 8.08
N THR A 33 14.81 -3.75 6.90
CA THR A 33 15.25 -4.31 5.60
C THR A 33 16.02 -3.25 4.81
N PRO A 34 17.29 -2.98 5.16
CA PRO A 34 18.13 -2.08 4.38
C PRO A 34 18.37 -2.68 2.99
N GLY A 35 18.48 -1.83 1.98
CA GLY A 35 18.69 -2.27 0.62
C GLY A 35 18.37 -1.20 -0.41
N THR A 36 18.41 -1.56 -1.69
CA THR A 36 18.13 -0.63 -2.79
C THR A 36 16.74 -0.90 -3.37
N ILE A 37 15.93 0.14 -3.49
CA ILE A 37 14.63 0.08 -4.16
C ILE A 37 14.85 -0.09 -5.65
N THR A 38 14.43 -1.24 -6.21
CA THR A 38 14.57 -1.57 -7.63
C THR A 38 13.39 -1.12 -8.47
N GLU A 39 12.21 -1.04 -7.86
CA GLU A 39 10.97 -0.55 -8.49
C GLU A 39 10.19 0.28 -7.48
N TYR A 40 9.62 1.41 -7.93
CA TYR A 40 8.79 2.27 -7.11
C TYR A 40 7.65 2.87 -7.92
N ARG A 41 6.40 2.57 -7.53
CA ARG A 41 5.21 3.12 -8.14
C ARG A 41 4.14 3.40 -7.08
N GLU A 42 3.79 4.66 -6.91
CA GLU A 42 2.77 5.11 -5.98
C GLU A 42 1.35 4.88 -6.53
N PRO A 43 0.37 4.54 -5.66
CA PRO A 43 -1.03 4.57 -6.03
C PRO A 43 -1.49 6.02 -6.20
N MET A 44 -2.44 6.23 -7.12
CA MET A 44 -2.98 7.56 -7.41
C MET A 44 -4.51 7.54 -7.39
N GLY A 45 -5.10 8.74 -7.37
CA GLY A 45 -6.55 8.92 -7.51
C GLY A 45 -7.13 9.95 -6.56
N ASN A 46 -8.44 10.20 -6.71
CA ASN A 46 -9.14 11.15 -5.86
C ASN A 46 -9.17 10.68 -4.39
N GLY A 47 -8.78 11.55 -3.47
CA GLY A 47 -8.70 11.24 -2.04
C GLY A 47 -7.53 10.30 -1.69
N VAL A 48 -6.49 10.26 -2.52
CA VAL A 48 -5.23 9.54 -2.27
C VAL A 48 -4.09 10.53 -2.21
N ARG A 49 -3.25 10.43 -1.19
CA ARG A 49 -2.03 11.21 -1.02
C ARG A 49 -0.91 10.28 -0.55
N VAL A 50 0.25 10.41 -1.16
CA VAL A 50 1.47 9.74 -0.70
C VAL A 50 2.49 10.80 -0.30
N ASP A 51 2.91 10.75 0.94
CA ASP A 51 3.98 11.59 1.47
C ASP A 51 5.22 10.71 1.59
N GLY A 52 6.03 10.67 0.55
CA GLY A 52 7.23 9.83 0.43
C GLY A 52 8.47 10.63 0.09
N TRP A 53 9.65 10.00 0.25
CA TRP A 53 10.94 10.60 -0.08
C TRP A 53 11.79 9.74 -1.02
N VAL A 54 11.34 8.50 -1.28
CA VAL A 54 12.10 7.52 -2.08
C VAL A 54 11.70 7.52 -3.54
N LYS A 55 12.56 6.94 -4.36
CA LYS A 55 12.33 6.63 -5.77
C LYS A 55 13.12 5.38 -6.16
N THR A 56 12.88 4.84 -7.33
CA THR A 56 13.72 3.77 -7.89
C THR A 56 15.20 4.15 -7.85
N GLY A 57 16.05 3.27 -7.33
CA GLY A 57 17.47 3.49 -7.10
C GLY A 57 17.82 4.07 -5.72
N THR A 58 16.84 4.45 -4.88
CA THR A 58 17.11 4.92 -3.52
C THR A 58 17.62 3.76 -2.66
N SER A 59 18.71 4.00 -1.92
CA SER A 59 19.24 3.06 -0.92
C SER A 59 18.68 3.39 0.45
N ILE A 60 18.03 2.41 1.09
CA ILE A 60 17.55 2.48 2.47
C ILE A 60 18.66 2.03 3.39
N SER A 61 19.00 2.88 4.36
CA SER A 61 20.07 2.64 5.33
C SER A 61 19.51 2.20 6.67
N HIS A 62 20.22 1.33 7.38
CA HIS A 62 19.89 0.92 8.76
C HIS A 62 20.23 2.00 9.82
N PHE A 63 20.83 3.13 9.42
CA PHE A 63 21.18 4.22 10.34
C PHE A 63 20.05 5.23 10.57
N TYR A 64 18.97 5.15 9.80
CA TYR A 64 17.84 6.09 9.85
C TYR A 64 16.52 5.33 10.05
N ASP A 65 15.44 6.10 10.22
CA ASP A 65 14.08 5.56 10.32
C ASP A 65 13.73 4.72 9.07
N ASN A 66 13.07 3.59 9.28
CA ASN A 66 12.63 2.67 8.26
C ASN A 66 11.42 3.19 7.44
N LEU A 67 10.85 4.34 7.81
CA LEU A 67 9.68 4.90 7.14
C LEU A 67 10.03 5.33 5.70
N ILE A 68 9.42 4.65 4.72
CA ILE A 68 9.54 4.95 3.30
C ILE A 68 8.57 6.06 2.90
N SER A 69 7.30 5.89 3.27
CA SER A 69 6.24 6.83 2.92
C SER A 69 5.03 6.67 3.84
N LYS A 70 4.14 7.67 3.77
CA LYS A 70 2.81 7.62 4.36
C LYS A 70 1.78 7.64 3.23
N LEU A 71 1.03 6.56 3.09
CA LEU A 71 -0.13 6.53 2.21
C LEU A 71 -1.34 6.99 3.00
N VAL A 72 -1.96 8.09 2.58
CA VAL A 72 -3.17 8.64 3.20
C VAL A 72 -4.31 8.54 2.21
N VAL A 73 -5.40 7.91 2.64
CA VAL A 73 -6.64 7.81 1.84
C VAL A 73 -7.78 8.52 2.57
N TRP A 74 -8.67 9.13 1.79
CA TRP A 74 -9.88 9.79 2.29
C TRP A 74 -11.11 9.30 1.53
N GLY A 75 -12.22 9.09 2.23
CA GLY A 75 -13.52 8.75 1.68
C GLY A 75 -14.65 9.49 2.39
N VAL A 76 -15.83 9.58 1.79
CA VAL A 76 -17.01 10.19 2.42
C VAL A 76 -17.54 9.32 3.57
N SER A 77 -17.26 8.02 3.55
CA SER A 77 -17.56 7.07 4.64
C SER A 77 -16.33 6.25 5.00
N ARG A 78 -16.41 5.54 6.15
CA ARG A 78 -15.35 4.63 6.59
C ARG A 78 -15.16 3.47 5.61
N GLU A 79 -16.24 2.91 5.10
CA GLU A 79 -16.23 1.82 4.12
C GLU A 79 -15.54 2.23 2.82
N GLU A 80 -15.81 3.45 2.35
CA GLU A 80 -15.15 3.99 1.17
C GLU A 80 -13.64 4.18 1.41
N ALA A 81 -13.26 4.72 2.57
CA ALA A 81 -11.85 4.88 2.93
C ALA A 81 -11.14 3.53 3.01
N ILE A 82 -11.77 2.49 3.59
CA ILE A 82 -11.24 1.11 3.66
C ILE A 82 -11.07 0.52 2.25
N SER A 83 -12.10 0.59 1.41
CA SER A 83 -12.06 0.07 0.04
C SER A 83 -10.97 0.75 -0.78
N LYS A 84 -10.84 2.07 -0.65
CA LYS A 84 -9.80 2.87 -1.30
C LYS A 84 -8.41 2.52 -0.78
N GLY A 85 -8.27 2.36 0.53
CA GLY A 85 -7.01 1.95 1.16
C GLY A 85 -6.54 0.59 0.64
N LYS A 86 -7.44 -0.40 0.59
CA LYS A 86 -7.12 -1.72 0.04
C LYS A 86 -6.64 -1.63 -1.40
N ARG A 87 -7.40 -0.97 -2.28
CA ARG A 87 -7.01 -0.75 -3.68
C ARG A 87 -5.62 -0.10 -3.78
N CYS A 88 -5.37 0.95 -2.99
CA CYS A 88 -4.09 1.64 -3.01
C CYS A 88 -2.92 0.76 -2.54
N LEU A 89 -3.11 -0.08 -1.51
CA LEU A 89 -2.09 -1.02 -1.07
C LEU A 89 -1.81 -2.09 -2.13
N ASP A 90 -2.83 -2.56 -2.85
CA ASP A 90 -2.69 -3.53 -3.94
C ASP A 90 -1.97 -2.93 -5.18
N GLU A 91 -2.13 -1.62 -5.42
CA GLU A 91 -1.48 -0.88 -6.52
C GLU A 91 -0.07 -0.39 -6.18
N TYR A 92 0.29 -0.30 -4.88
CA TYR A 92 1.57 0.23 -4.44
C TYR A 92 2.69 -0.77 -4.69
N ILE A 93 3.67 -0.40 -5.53
CA ILE A 93 4.81 -1.26 -5.84
C ILE A 93 6.08 -0.66 -5.25
N ILE A 94 6.73 -1.44 -4.39
CA ILE A 94 8.08 -1.18 -3.88
C ILE A 94 8.85 -2.49 -4.01
N GLY A 95 9.73 -2.54 -4.99
CA GLY A 95 10.58 -3.70 -5.26
C GLY A 95 11.99 -3.56 -4.67
N GLY A 96 12.67 -4.69 -4.45
CA GLY A 96 14.05 -4.76 -4.00
C GLY A 96 14.25 -4.96 -2.50
N ILE A 97 13.24 -4.65 -1.70
CA ILE A 97 13.26 -4.84 -0.24
C ILE A 97 11.88 -5.28 0.26
N PRO A 98 11.78 -6.07 1.33
CA PRO A 98 10.55 -6.31 2.07
C PRO A 98 9.99 -5.02 2.67
N THR A 99 8.65 -4.92 2.72
CA THR A 99 7.93 -3.77 3.30
C THR A 99 6.70 -4.22 4.05
N THR A 100 6.10 -3.32 4.83
CA THR A 100 4.86 -3.58 5.59
C THR A 100 3.59 -3.60 4.73
N ILE A 101 3.65 -3.41 3.40
CA ILE A 101 2.46 -3.30 2.52
C ILE A 101 1.55 -4.52 2.62
N SER A 102 2.11 -5.74 2.54
CA SER A 102 1.33 -6.98 2.60
C SER A 102 0.56 -7.11 3.91
N LEU A 103 1.23 -6.90 5.03
CA LEU A 103 0.60 -6.92 6.36
C LEU A 103 -0.51 -5.88 6.47
N LEU A 104 -0.28 -4.66 5.99
CA LEU A 104 -1.30 -3.59 6.03
C LEU A 104 -2.53 -3.94 5.18
N SER A 105 -2.35 -4.62 4.03
CA SER A 105 -3.45 -5.12 3.19
C SER A 105 -4.26 -6.20 3.91
N ASP A 106 -3.59 -7.08 4.65
CA ASP A 106 -4.25 -8.10 5.46
C ASP A 106 -5.02 -7.48 6.62
N VAL A 107 -4.40 -6.58 7.37
CA VAL A 107 -5.02 -5.88 8.51
C VAL A 107 -6.29 -5.13 8.10
N ILE A 108 -6.24 -4.34 7.03
CA ILE A 108 -7.42 -3.57 6.58
C ILE A 108 -8.56 -4.46 6.08
N SER A 109 -8.24 -5.71 5.71
CA SER A 109 -9.22 -6.69 5.21
C SER A 109 -9.96 -7.41 6.34
N THR A 110 -9.44 -7.39 7.58
CA THR A 110 -10.05 -8.06 8.74
C THR A 110 -11.42 -7.48 9.08
N LYS A 111 -12.24 -8.32 9.72
CA LYS A 111 -13.56 -7.91 10.21
C LYS A 111 -13.43 -6.88 11.32
N GLU A 112 -12.50 -7.10 12.23
CA GLU A 112 -12.24 -6.25 13.40
C GLU A 112 -11.84 -4.84 12.96
N PHE A 113 -11.00 -4.70 11.93
CA PHE A 113 -10.65 -3.39 11.38
C PHE A 113 -11.87 -2.70 10.78
N LYS A 114 -12.69 -3.44 10.01
CA LYS A 114 -13.92 -2.90 9.38
C LYS A 114 -14.92 -2.43 10.42
N GLU A 115 -15.07 -3.17 11.51
CA GLU A 115 -16.00 -2.88 12.62
C GLU A 115 -15.41 -1.93 13.68
N SER A 116 -14.19 -1.38 13.46
CA SER A 116 -13.49 -0.50 14.42
C SER A 116 -13.18 -1.16 15.75
N GLN A 117 -13.02 -2.49 15.80
CA GLN A 117 -12.72 -3.28 16.99
C GLN A 117 -11.22 -3.54 17.14
N ILE A 118 -10.39 -2.55 16.79
CA ILE A 118 -8.94 -2.64 16.88
C ILE A 118 -8.43 -1.94 18.15
N HIS A 119 -7.34 -2.46 18.71
CA HIS A 119 -6.65 -1.92 19.87
C HIS A 119 -5.14 -2.12 19.75
N VAL A 120 -4.35 -1.58 20.69
CA VAL A 120 -2.88 -1.55 20.60
C VAL A 120 -2.24 -2.93 20.42
N LYS A 121 -2.83 -3.98 21.01
CA LYS A 121 -2.34 -5.37 20.93
C LYS A 121 -2.95 -6.17 19.78
N PHE A 122 -3.76 -5.54 18.93
CA PHE A 122 -4.51 -6.23 17.87
C PHE A 122 -3.61 -7.07 16.95
N LEU A 123 -2.44 -6.55 16.56
CA LEU A 123 -1.50 -7.28 15.71
C LEU A 123 -0.92 -8.51 16.43
N GLU A 124 -0.50 -8.36 17.68
CA GLU A 124 0.08 -9.45 18.49
C GLU A 124 -0.91 -10.59 18.74
N GLU A 125 -2.20 -10.27 18.87
CA GLU A 125 -3.25 -11.24 19.19
C GLU A 125 -3.84 -11.95 17.97
N ASN A 126 -3.81 -11.31 16.79
CA ASN A 126 -4.49 -11.80 15.58
C ASN A 126 -3.54 -12.22 14.46
N PHE A 127 -2.26 -11.88 14.55
CA PHE A 127 -1.26 -12.24 13.55
C PHE A 127 -0.12 -12.98 14.23
N GLU A 128 0.19 -14.21 13.75
CA GLU A 128 1.35 -14.95 14.23
C GLU A 128 2.63 -14.23 13.76
N ILE A 129 3.21 -13.42 14.63
CA ILE A 129 4.56 -12.90 14.46
C ILE A 129 5.48 -14.03 14.85
N LYS A 130 6.07 -14.74 13.88
CA LYS A 130 7.01 -15.82 14.16
C LYS A 130 8.25 -15.24 14.81
N ASP A 131 8.50 -15.62 16.06
CA ASP A 131 9.81 -15.48 16.67
C ASP A 131 10.80 -16.34 15.87
N VAL A 132 11.64 -15.72 15.09
CA VAL A 132 12.73 -16.40 14.40
C VAL A 132 13.77 -16.76 15.47
N SER A 133 13.88 -18.04 15.81
CA SER A 133 15.01 -18.59 16.54
C SER A 133 16.29 -18.28 15.73
N GLU A 134 17.36 -17.88 16.40
CA GLU A 134 18.62 -17.29 15.90
C GLU A 134 19.43 -18.11 14.88
N ASP A 135 18.89 -19.14 14.22
CA ASP A 135 19.65 -20.15 13.46
C ASP A 135 19.32 -20.26 11.95
N GLU A 136 18.84 -19.23 11.27
CA GLU A 136 18.72 -19.31 9.79
C GLU A 136 19.47 -18.19 9.08
N THR A 137 20.62 -18.58 8.49
CA THR A 137 21.40 -17.79 7.53
C THR A 137 20.56 -17.36 6.34
N PHE A 138 20.65 -16.08 6.04
CA PHE A 138 19.97 -15.36 4.97
C PHE A 138 20.31 -15.95 3.59
N THR A 139 19.42 -16.73 3.00
CA THR A 139 19.46 -17.11 1.58
C THR A 139 18.08 -16.93 0.96
N ASP A 140 18.05 -16.03 0.00
CA ASP A 140 17.09 -15.84 -1.11
C ASP A 140 15.69 -16.46 -0.92
N ARG A 141 14.69 -15.67 -0.47
CA ARG A 141 13.28 -16.10 -0.38
C ARG A 141 12.40 -15.29 -1.32
N PRO A 142 11.49 -15.95 -2.07
CA PRO A 142 10.54 -15.26 -2.94
C PRO A 142 9.45 -14.54 -2.11
N SER A 143 9.09 -13.34 -2.57
CA SER A 143 8.10 -12.42 -1.99
C SER A 143 6.66 -12.97 -2.09
N LYS A 144 6.32 -14.00 -1.32
CA LYS A 144 4.93 -14.41 -1.05
C LYS A 144 4.81 -14.82 0.40
N VAL A 145 4.20 -13.94 1.18
CA VAL A 145 3.80 -14.24 2.55
C VAL A 145 2.57 -15.14 2.50
N ASN A 146 2.71 -16.41 2.90
CA ASN A 146 1.56 -17.26 3.20
C ASN A 146 1.20 -17.01 4.67
N ILE A 147 0.31 -16.08 4.92
CA ILE A 147 -0.32 -15.91 6.23
C ILE A 147 -1.49 -16.88 6.25
N SER A 148 -1.37 -17.94 7.05
CA SER A 148 -2.48 -18.86 7.28
C SER A 148 -3.46 -18.18 8.25
N LEU A 149 -4.53 -17.63 7.69
CA LEU A 149 -5.73 -17.30 8.47
C LEU A 149 -6.36 -18.61 8.92
N ASN A 150 -6.75 -18.72 10.17
CA ASN A 150 -7.58 -19.81 10.66
C ASN A 150 -8.96 -19.70 10.02
N ASP A 151 -9.12 -20.31 8.82
CA ASP A 151 -10.38 -20.35 8.08
C ASP A 151 -11.36 -21.35 8.71
N ASN A 152 -12.31 -20.81 9.46
CA ASN A 152 -13.64 -21.40 9.55
C ASN A 152 -14.62 -20.37 8.97
N ASP A 153 -14.77 -20.36 7.67
CA ASP A 153 -15.86 -19.89 6.81
C ASP A 153 -15.36 -19.18 5.56
N SER A 154 -15.27 -19.91 4.46
CA SER A 154 -15.12 -19.32 3.12
C SER A 154 -16.06 -19.97 2.12
N PRO A 155 -16.93 -19.23 1.43
CA PRO A 155 -17.51 -19.68 0.17
C PRO A 155 -16.53 -19.44 -0.97
N SER A 156 -16.17 -20.53 -1.69
CA SER A 156 -15.29 -20.51 -2.85
C SER A 156 -15.90 -19.74 -4.03
N LEU A 157 -15.24 -18.67 -4.46
CA LEU A 157 -15.44 -18.05 -5.77
C LEU A 157 -14.08 -17.90 -6.45
N ALA A 158 -13.71 -18.90 -7.26
CA ALA A 158 -12.55 -18.79 -8.15
C ALA A 158 -12.85 -17.81 -9.30
N PRO A 159 -11.98 -16.83 -9.59
CA PRO A 159 -12.15 -15.97 -10.75
C PRO A 159 -11.85 -16.75 -12.05
N GLN A 160 -12.84 -16.82 -12.94
CA GLN A 160 -12.64 -17.36 -14.30
C GLN A 160 -11.82 -16.35 -15.12
N ARG A 161 -10.72 -16.81 -15.72
CA ARG A 161 -9.92 -16.02 -16.67
C ARG A 161 -10.76 -15.67 -17.89
N PRO A 162 -10.78 -14.41 -18.36
CA PRO A 162 -11.43 -14.07 -19.62
C PRO A 162 -10.67 -14.71 -20.80
N LYS A 163 -11.44 -15.28 -21.76
CA LYS A 163 -10.92 -15.84 -23.02
C LYS A 163 -10.29 -14.70 -23.84
N LYS A 164 -9.09 -14.96 -24.40
CA LYS A 164 -8.43 -14.07 -25.35
C LYS A 164 -9.35 -13.85 -26.56
N ILE A 165 -9.77 -12.60 -26.76
CA ILE A 165 -10.38 -12.15 -28.01
C ILE A 165 -9.20 -11.66 -28.86
N GLY A 166 -9.02 -12.26 -30.06
CA GLY A 166 -8.03 -11.82 -31.03
C GLY A 166 -8.38 -10.42 -31.51
N MET A 167 -7.45 -9.48 -31.37
CA MET A 167 -7.52 -8.17 -31.99
C MET A 167 -6.57 -8.16 -33.18
N ASP A 168 -7.11 -7.82 -34.36
CA ASP A 168 -6.35 -7.51 -35.56
C ASP A 168 -5.52 -6.24 -35.37
N PRO A 169 -4.35 -6.09 -36.02
CA PRO A 169 -3.49 -4.93 -35.84
C PRO A 169 -4.11 -3.68 -36.46
N VAL A 170 -4.48 -2.72 -35.60
CA VAL A 170 -4.94 -1.41 -36.05
C VAL A 170 -3.74 -0.58 -36.51
N SER A 171 -3.78 -0.16 -37.75
CA SER A 171 -2.83 0.74 -38.41
C SER A 171 -2.82 2.12 -37.73
N TYR A 172 -1.68 2.52 -37.20
CA TYR A 172 -1.46 3.88 -36.73
C TYR A 172 -1.15 4.81 -37.88
N THR A 173 -2.09 5.67 -38.22
CA THR A 173 -1.84 6.82 -39.11
C THR A 173 -1.30 7.98 -38.28
N HIS A 174 -0.10 8.46 -38.62
CA HIS A 174 0.54 9.62 -38.03
C HIS A 174 -0.24 10.91 -38.29
N LEU A 175 -0.72 11.56 -37.23
CA LEU A 175 -1.12 12.96 -37.27
C LEU A 175 0.11 13.84 -36.98
N ARG A 176 0.63 14.49 -38.04
CA ARG A 176 1.60 15.57 -37.92
C ARG A 176 0.90 16.83 -37.41
N ALA A 177 1.36 17.35 -36.26
CA ALA A 177 1.03 18.70 -35.83
C ALA A 177 1.80 19.71 -36.71
N HIS A 178 1.08 20.66 -37.31
CA HIS A 178 1.66 21.81 -37.96
C HIS A 178 1.96 22.88 -36.91
N GLU A 179 3.25 23.24 -36.78
CA GLU A 179 3.69 24.49 -36.18
C GLU A 179 3.26 25.65 -37.07
N THR A 180 2.51 26.61 -36.53
CA THR A 180 2.27 27.90 -37.14
C THR A 180 3.13 28.94 -36.42
N ASP A 181 4.22 29.36 -37.10
CA ASP A 181 4.91 30.63 -36.86
C ASP A 181 3.93 31.81 -36.94
N ARG A 182 3.97 32.69 -35.94
CA ARG A 182 3.50 34.07 -36.05
C ARG A 182 4.53 35.04 -35.50
N HIS A 183 4.86 35.97 -36.39
CA HIS A 183 5.64 37.21 -36.20
C HIS A 183 5.26 38.02 -34.94
#